data_17134414010e513a8fb4d1cfe1ffe652
#
_entry.id   17134414010e513a8fb4d1cfe1ffe652
#
_cell.length_a   1.000
_cell.length_b   1.000
_cell.length_c   1.000
_cell.angle_alpha   90.00
_cell.angle_beta   90.00
_cell.angle_gamma   90.00
#
_symmetry.space_group_name_H-M   'P 1'
#
loop_
_entity.id
_entity.type
_entity.pdbx_description
1 polymer ?
#
loop_
_entity_poly.entity_id
_entity_poly.type
_entity_poly.pdbx_seq_one_letter_code
_entity_poly.pdbx_strand_id
1 'polypeptide(L)'
;MSLTPYVIEDTGRGERSMDIYSRLLKDRIIFIGTEIGDSVANVVIAQLLFLKMEDPKKDINLYINSPGGNITSGLAILDTMQFLGCDVNTYCIGQAV
;
A
#
# COMPACT_ATOMS: atom_id res chain seq x y z
N MET A 1 2.66 20.99 1.06
CA MET A 1 2.18 20.16 2.18
C MET A 1 1.00 19.32 1.72
N SER A 2 1.06 18.03 1.93
CA SER A 2 -0.05 17.17 1.58
C SER A 2 -0.92 16.90 2.81
N LEU A 3 -2.21 16.92 2.59
CA LEU A 3 -3.18 16.63 3.64
C LEU A 3 -3.63 15.17 3.51
N THR A 4 -3.63 14.46 4.61
CA THR A 4 -4.10 13.09 4.65
C THR A 4 -5.49 13.10 5.29
N PRO A 5 -6.55 12.76 4.53
CA PRO A 5 -7.90 12.73 5.08
C PRO A 5 -8.03 11.63 6.14
N TYR A 6 -8.92 11.85 7.10
CA TYR A 6 -9.23 10.89 8.12
C TYR A 6 -10.63 10.36 7.95
N VAL A 7 -10.82 9.11 8.33
CA VAL A 7 -12.10 8.42 8.29
C VAL A 7 -12.51 8.06 9.71
N ILE A 8 -13.77 8.28 10.05
CA ILE A 8 -14.31 7.88 11.35
C ILE A 8 -15.09 6.59 11.14
N GLU A 9 -14.74 5.57 11.89
CA GLU A 9 -15.35 4.26 11.80
C GLU A 9 -16.02 3.92 13.13
N ASP A 10 -17.29 3.49 13.06
CA ASP A 10 -18.01 3.00 14.22
C ASP A 10 -17.73 1.50 14.39
N THR A 11 -17.10 1.15 15.50
CA THR A 11 -16.68 -0.23 15.75
C THR A 11 -17.63 -0.96 16.71
N GLY A 12 -18.75 -0.36 17.10
CA GLY A 12 -19.65 -0.93 18.11
C GLY A 12 -19.18 -0.72 19.53
N ARG A 13 -17.91 -0.35 19.74
CA ARG A 13 -17.35 0.02 21.04
C ARG A 13 -17.02 1.50 21.13
N GLY A 14 -17.44 2.27 20.13
CA GLY A 14 -17.13 3.67 19.99
C GLY A 14 -16.60 3.95 18.59
N GLU A 15 -16.19 5.18 18.39
CA GLU A 15 -15.64 5.62 17.11
C GLU A 15 -14.13 5.50 17.11
N ARG A 16 -13.57 5.09 15.97
CA ARG A 16 -12.13 5.08 15.74
C ARG A 16 -11.80 5.95 14.56
N SER A 17 -10.89 6.89 14.77
CA SER A 17 -10.37 7.74 13.72
C SER A 17 -9.12 7.10 13.11
N MET A 18 -9.08 7.00 11.79
CA MET A 18 -7.94 6.47 11.05
C MET A 18 -7.69 7.35 9.83
N ASP A 19 -6.44 7.52 9.44
CA ASP A 19 -6.18 8.12 8.15
C ASP A 19 -6.63 7.17 7.03
N ILE A 20 -6.88 7.73 5.83
CA ILE A 20 -7.45 6.96 4.74
C ILE A 20 -6.56 5.80 4.32
N TYR A 21 -5.24 5.98 4.34
CA TYR A 21 -4.32 4.92 3.94
C TYR A 21 -4.30 3.78 4.93
N SER A 22 -4.34 4.08 6.23
CA SER A 22 -4.41 3.05 7.28
C SER A 22 -5.74 2.29 7.21
N ARG A 23 -6.83 2.98 6.88
CA ARG A 23 -8.13 2.34 6.74
C ARG A 23 -8.16 1.38 5.54
N LEU A 24 -7.58 1.79 4.41
CA LEU A 24 -7.47 0.93 3.23
C LEU A 24 -6.60 -0.30 3.54
N LEU A 25 -5.54 -0.12 4.31
CA LEU A 25 -4.64 -1.21 4.67
C LEU A 25 -5.36 -2.33 5.42
N LYS A 26 -6.37 -2.02 6.22
CA LYS A 26 -7.17 -3.04 6.90
C LYS A 26 -7.85 -3.99 5.92
N ASP A 27 -8.18 -3.52 4.73
CA ASP A 27 -8.78 -4.32 3.67
C ASP A 27 -7.74 -4.84 2.70
N ARG A 28 -6.47 -4.83 3.10
CA ARG A 28 -5.32 -5.32 2.33
C ARG A 28 -5.11 -4.54 1.04
N ILE A 29 -5.37 -3.24 1.10
CA ILE A 29 -5.18 -2.32 -0.01
C ILE A 29 -4.02 -1.38 0.30
N ILE A 30 -3.04 -1.33 -0.60
CA ILE A 30 -1.93 -0.38 -0.56
C ILE A 30 -2.10 0.57 -1.73
N PHE A 31 -1.97 1.86 -1.49
CA PHE A 31 -2.13 2.88 -2.52
C PHE A 31 -0.85 3.69 -2.67
N ILE A 32 -0.33 3.76 -3.89
CA ILE A 32 0.82 4.60 -4.25
C ILE A 32 0.31 5.72 -5.15
N GLY A 33 0.29 6.94 -4.61
CA GLY A 33 -0.23 8.10 -5.34
C GLY A 33 0.82 9.17 -5.59
N THR A 34 2.09 8.87 -5.37
CA THR A 34 3.17 9.83 -5.52
C THR A 34 4.33 9.20 -6.29
N GLU A 35 5.36 10.02 -6.55
CA GLU A 35 6.60 9.54 -7.13
C GLU A 35 7.24 8.47 -6.24
N ILE A 36 7.79 7.42 -6.86
CA ILE A 36 8.39 6.31 -6.14
C ILE A 36 9.86 6.60 -5.87
N GLY A 37 10.15 7.05 -4.65
CA GLY A 37 11.50 7.19 -4.14
C GLY A 37 11.76 6.19 -3.03
N ASP A 38 12.93 6.29 -2.39
CA ASP A 38 13.32 5.34 -1.36
C ASP A 38 12.36 5.32 -0.16
N SER A 39 11.89 6.49 0.28
CA SER A 39 10.97 6.59 1.40
C SER A 39 9.64 5.89 1.11
N VAL A 40 9.09 6.13 -0.09
CA VAL A 40 7.85 5.50 -0.51
C VAL A 40 8.03 3.99 -0.64
N ALA A 41 9.13 3.55 -1.25
CA ALA A 41 9.42 2.13 -1.41
C ALA A 41 9.53 1.43 -0.07
N ASN A 42 10.21 2.02 0.90
CA ASN A 42 10.35 1.43 2.23
C ASN A 42 9.01 1.27 2.93
N VAL A 43 8.13 2.27 2.83
CA VAL A 43 6.79 2.18 3.42
C VAL A 43 5.97 1.09 2.74
N VAL A 44 6.00 1.02 1.42
CA VAL A 44 5.26 0.00 0.67
C VAL A 44 5.76 -1.40 1.02
N ILE A 45 7.06 -1.60 1.08
CA ILE A 45 7.66 -2.87 1.45
C ILE A 45 7.24 -3.28 2.87
N ALA A 46 7.29 -2.34 3.80
CA ALA A 46 6.87 -2.60 5.19
C ALA A 46 5.39 -2.99 5.24
N GLN A 47 4.53 -2.33 4.48
CA GLN A 47 3.11 -2.65 4.42
C GLN A 47 2.87 -4.03 3.80
N LEU A 48 3.60 -4.38 2.75
CA LEU A 48 3.51 -5.71 2.14
C LEU A 48 3.87 -6.80 3.14
N LEU A 49 4.97 -6.61 3.86
CA LEU A 49 5.42 -7.56 4.87
C LEU A 49 4.41 -7.70 6.02
N PHE A 50 3.87 -6.57 6.47
CA PHE A 50 2.85 -6.57 7.52
C PHE A 50 1.60 -7.35 7.10
N LEU A 51 1.10 -7.12 5.90
CA LEU A 51 -0.08 -7.82 5.41
C LEU A 51 0.18 -9.31 5.23
N LYS A 52 1.38 -9.67 4.77
CA LYS A 52 1.77 -11.08 4.66
C LYS A 52 1.77 -11.76 6.03
N MET A 53 2.24 -11.08 7.06
CA MET A 53 2.26 -11.62 8.42
C MET A 53 0.86 -11.77 9.00
N GLU A 54 -0.05 -10.86 8.67
CA GLU A 54 -1.43 -10.92 9.17
C GLU A 54 -2.20 -12.12 8.62
N ASP A 55 -2.09 -12.34 7.32
CA ASP A 55 -2.72 -13.49 6.67
C ASP A 55 -1.89 -13.87 5.44
N PRO A 56 -1.07 -14.92 5.55
CA PRO A 56 -0.18 -15.30 4.46
C PRO A 56 -0.88 -15.82 3.20
N LYS A 57 -2.18 -16.09 3.26
CA LYS A 57 -2.91 -16.74 2.16
C LYS A 57 -3.80 -15.78 1.39
N LYS A 58 -4.15 -14.63 1.98
CA LYS A 58 -5.04 -13.67 1.34
C LYS A 58 -4.29 -12.77 0.38
N ASP A 59 -4.96 -12.41 -0.70
CA ASP A 59 -4.42 -11.49 -1.69
C ASP A 59 -4.18 -10.11 -1.12
N ILE A 60 -3.19 -9.43 -1.68
CA ILE A 60 -2.90 -8.02 -1.42
C ILE A 60 -3.22 -7.25 -2.69
N ASN A 61 -3.85 -6.10 -2.56
CA ASN A 61 -4.22 -5.27 -3.70
C ASN A 61 -3.41 -3.98 -3.67
N LEU A 62 -2.65 -3.74 -4.72
CA LEU A 62 -1.77 -2.60 -4.85
C LEU A 62 -2.27 -1.68 -5.97
N TYR A 63 -2.71 -0.48 -5.60
CA TYR A 63 -3.19 0.52 -6.55
C TYR A 63 -2.11 1.54 -6.79
N ILE A 64 -1.81 1.81 -8.06
CA ILE A 64 -0.71 2.70 -8.45
C ILE A 64 -1.25 3.83 -9.32
N ASN A 65 -0.99 5.06 -8.87
CA ASN A 65 -1.22 6.27 -9.65
C ASN A 65 0.00 7.16 -9.46
N SER A 66 1.07 6.85 -10.19
CA SER A 66 2.38 7.46 -9.98
C SER A 66 3.02 7.83 -11.32
N PRO A 67 3.70 8.98 -11.40
CA PRO A 67 4.45 9.33 -12.61
C PRO A 67 5.71 8.48 -12.79
N GLY A 68 6.00 7.58 -11.85
CA GLY A 68 7.20 6.77 -11.85
C GLY A 68 8.14 7.19 -10.75
N GLY A 69 9.44 7.04 -10.97
CA GLY A 69 10.42 7.42 -9.97
C GLY A 69 11.71 6.66 -10.13
N ASN A 70 12.35 6.36 -9.01
CA ASN A 70 13.62 5.66 -8.97
C ASN A 70 13.45 4.18 -9.36
N ILE A 71 14.19 3.74 -10.36
CA ILE A 71 14.12 2.36 -10.86
C ILE A 71 14.51 1.37 -9.76
N THR A 72 15.54 1.68 -8.99
CA THR A 72 16.01 0.82 -7.91
C THR A 72 14.93 0.63 -6.85
N SER A 73 14.25 1.71 -6.48
CA SER A 73 13.15 1.66 -5.51
C SER A 73 11.98 0.83 -6.04
N GLY A 74 11.64 0.99 -7.33
CA GLY A 74 10.60 0.20 -7.97
C GLY A 74 10.93 -1.28 -8.01
N LEU A 75 12.18 -1.62 -8.31
CA LEU A 75 12.64 -3.01 -8.32
C LEU A 75 12.60 -3.62 -6.93
N ALA A 76 12.91 -2.85 -5.89
CA ALA A 76 12.83 -3.34 -4.51
C ALA A 76 11.41 -3.75 -4.14
N ILE A 77 10.41 -2.96 -4.55
CA ILE A 77 9.00 -3.30 -4.36
C ILE A 77 8.65 -4.58 -5.12
N LEU A 78 9.05 -4.66 -6.39
CA LEU A 78 8.76 -5.82 -7.23
C LEU A 78 9.37 -7.09 -6.66
N ASP A 79 10.64 -7.03 -6.22
CA ASP A 79 11.32 -8.17 -5.63
C ASP A 79 10.60 -8.64 -4.36
N THR A 80 10.14 -7.70 -3.53
CA THR A 80 9.39 -8.03 -2.32
C THR A 80 8.08 -8.75 -2.69
N MET A 81 7.37 -8.25 -3.70
CA MET A 81 6.12 -8.88 -4.14
C MET A 81 6.34 -10.33 -4.57
N GLN A 82 7.43 -10.58 -5.31
CA GLN A 82 7.75 -11.94 -5.76
C GLN A 82 8.15 -12.85 -4.60
N PHE A 83 8.80 -12.29 -3.59
CA PHE A 83 9.26 -13.05 -2.44
C PHE A 83 8.13 -13.48 -1.50
N LEU A 84 7.02 -12.76 -1.48
CA LEU A 84 5.95 -12.95 -0.49
C LEU A 84 5.24 -14.30 -0.61
N GLY A 85 5.11 -14.85 -1.81
CA GLY A 85 4.44 -16.13 -2.01
C GLY A 85 2.91 -16.09 -1.93
N CYS A 86 2.32 -14.90 -1.77
CA CYS A 86 0.88 -14.68 -1.93
C CYS A 86 0.65 -13.83 -3.17
N ASP A 87 -0.58 -13.84 -3.68
CA ASP A 87 -0.89 -13.04 -4.85
C ASP A 87 -0.96 -11.57 -4.50
N VAL A 88 -0.28 -10.76 -5.29
CA VAL A 88 -0.36 -9.31 -5.21
C VAL A 88 -0.97 -8.81 -6.52
N ASN A 89 -2.20 -8.33 -6.45
CA ASN A 89 -2.89 -7.80 -7.61
C ASN A 89 -2.54 -6.33 -7.77
N THR A 90 -2.10 -5.95 -8.97
CA THR A 90 -1.66 -4.59 -9.25
C THR A 90 -2.67 -3.89 -10.16
N TYR A 91 -3.11 -2.71 -9.74
CA TYR A 91 -4.07 -1.91 -10.49
C TYR A 91 -3.44 -0.56 -10.81
N CYS A 92 -3.27 -0.27 -12.10
CA CYS A 92 -2.73 1.01 -12.55
C CYS A 92 -3.88 1.94 -12.90
N ILE A 93 -4.01 3.02 -12.15
CA ILE A 93 -5.09 4.00 -12.31
C ILE A 93 -4.46 5.30 -12.79
N GLY A 94 -4.91 5.80 -13.94
CA GLY A 94 -4.37 7.03 -14.50
C GLY A 94 -2.98 6.81 -15.07
N GLN A 95 -1.96 7.07 -14.27
CA GLN A 95 -0.57 7.00 -14.74
C GLN A 95 0.26 6.04 -13.89
N ALA A 96 1.01 5.15 -14.55
CA ALA A 96 1.98 4.28 -13.88
C ALA A 96 3.15 4.06 -14.85
N VAL A 97 4.30 4.55 -14.46
CA VAL A 97 5.50 4.51 -15.29
C VAL A 97 6.61 3.72 -14.60
#